data_20ca4fa2a76de7ef3228ce2a6b25471c
#
_entry.id   20ca4fa2a76de7ef3228ce2a6b25471c
#
_cell.length_a   1.000
_cell.length_b   1.000
_cell.length_c   1.000
_cell.angle_alpha   90.00
_cell.angle_beta   90.00
_cell.angle_gamma   90.00
#
_symmetry.space_group_name_H-M   'P 1'
#
loop_
_entity.id
_entity.type
_entity.pdbx_description
1 polymer ?
#
loop_
_entity_poly.entity_id
_entity_poly.type
_entity_poly.pdbx_seq_one_letter_code
_entity_poly.pdbx_strand_id
1 'polypeptide(L)'
;MISKRIPKPSVIVERETSWTRALNAARRTVGKEPIDKEPSRKFKLMSLMAEHAQIKLVEYRISFTDLRQWVGVHLLRHPFVIPMVHSQRVDRREDIDALVEQVMSVIADDIKKSDGFNKRDYLFQGEVNDQDFYVNAQTLINISRKRLCTCASPETRHAWQIVKDAIAEIDPEMAL
;
A
#
# COMPACT_ATOMS: atom_id res chain seq x y z
N MET A 1 -11.82 -8.10 -30.11
CA MET A 1 -11.40 -7.10 -29.09
C MET A 1 -11.80 -7.63 -27.71
N ILE A 2 -10.85 -8.15 -26.94
CA ILE A 2 -11.11 -8.65 -25.59
C ILE A 2 -11.03 -7.44 -24.67
N SER A 3 -12.16 -6.79 -24.41
CA SER A 3 -12.28 -5.82 -23.33
C SER A 3 -12.34 -6.61 -22.01
N LYS A 4 -11.21 -7.14 -21.55
CA LYS A 4 -11.12 -7.56 -20.16
C LYS A 4 -11.23 -6.27 -19.33
N ARG A 5 -12.35 -6.10 -18.63
CA ARG A 5 -12.48 -5.07 -17.60
C ARG A 5 -11.33 -5.25 -16.62
N ILE A 6 -10.40 -4.29 -16.60
CA ILE A 6 -9.31 -4.31 -15.64
C ILE A 6 -9.96 -4.23 -14.26
N PRO A 7 -9.69 -5.19 -13.35
CA PRO A 7 -10.24 -5.17 -12.01
C PRO A 7 -9.97 -3.82 -11.33
N LYS A 8 -10.92 -3.39 -10.52
CA LYS A 8 -10.69 -2.24 -9.63
C LYS A 8 -10.02 -2.76 -8.38
N PRO A 9 -8.98 -2.10 -7.87
CA PRO A 9 -8.35 -2.52 -6.64
C PRO A 9 -9.35 -2.43 -5.48
N SER A 10 -9.26 -3.39 -4.57
CA SER A 10 -9.89 -3.33 -3.26
C SER A 10 -8.81 -3.23 -2.18
N VAL A 11 -9.17 -2.77 -0.98
CA VAL A 11 -8.22 -2.60 0.12
C VAL A 11 -8.85 -3.03 1.44
N ILE A 12 -8.03 -3.66 2.27
CA ILE A 12 -8.27 -3.85 3.70
C ILE A 12 -7.18 -3.09 4.43
N VAL A 13 -7.57 -2.31 5.45
CA VAL A 13 -6.61 -1.62 6.31
C VAL A 13 -6.79 -2.11 7.73
N GLU A 14 -5.70 -2.44 8.38
CA GLU A 14 -5.67 -2.86 9.78
C GLU A 14 -4.65 -2.02 10.54
N ARG A 15 -5.02 -1.62 11.76
CA ARG A 15 -4.08 -0.97 12.66
C ARG A 15 -3.32 -2.03 13.44
N GLU A 16 -2.02 -2.13 13.21
CA GLU A 16 -1.14 -3.12 13.82
C GLU A 16 -0.73 -2.74 15.26
N THR A 17 -0.65 -1.44 15.56
CA THR A 17 -0.25 -0.95 16.88
C THR A 17 -1.25 0.03 17.46
N SER A 18 -1.47 -0.08 18.78
CA SER A 18 -2.40 0.80 19.51
C SER A 18 -1.88 2.24 19.63
N TRP A 19 -2.76 3.21 19.59
CA TRP A 19 -2.47 4.60 19.96
C TRP A 19 -1.98 4.78 21.41
N THR A 20 -2.27 3.81 22.30
CA THR A 20 -1.70 3.74 23.65
C THR A 20 -0.17 3.73 23.63
N ARG A 21 0.43 3.08 22.62
CA ARG A 21 1.89 3.08 22.40
C ARG A 21 2.43 4.49 22.18
N ALA A 22 1.78 5.27 21.33
CA ALA A 22 2.14 6.67 21.05
C ALA A 22 1.91 7.56 22.29
N LEU A 23 0.81 7.36 23.00
CA LEU A 23 0.52 8.08 24.25
C LEU A 23 1.61 7.82 25.29
N ASN A 24 2.00 6.58 25.51
CA ASN A 24 3.00 6.21 26.50
C ASN A 24 4.40 6.73 26.14
N ALA A 25 4.74 6.76 24.87
CA ALA A 25 5.97 7.41 24.40
C ALA A 25 5.96 8.92 24.75
N ALA A 26 4.86 9.63 24.50
CA ALA A 26 4.71 11.05 24.86
C ALA A 26 4.74 11.24 26.37
N ARG A 27 4.11 10.36 27.16
CA ARG A 27 4.14 10.43 28.64
C ARG A 27 5.57 10.30 29.19
N ARG A 28 6.35 9.40 28.61
CA ARG A 28 7.73 9.17 29.00
C ARG A 28 8.63 10.40 28.82
N THR A 29 8.39 11.18 27.76
CA THR A 29 9.18 12.41 27.52
C THR A 29 8.98 13.48 28.59
N VAL A 30 7.90 13.40 29.37
CA VAL A 30 7.58 14.31 30.48
C VAL A 30 7.63 13.62 31.85
N GLY A 31 8.34 12.49 31.96
CA GLY A 31 8.58 11.79 33.21
C GLY A 31 7.35 11.12 33.83
N LYS A 32 6.32 10.82 33.03
CA LYS A 32 5.09 10.16 33.52
C LYS A 32 5.13 8.66 33.25
N GLU A 33 4.63 7.87 34.20
CA GLU A 33 4.49 6.42 34.05
C GLU A 33 3.52 6.06 32.92
N PRO A 34 3.76 4.91 32.24
CA PRO A 34 2.84 4.39 31.22
C PRO A 34 1.47 4.07 31.82
N ILE A 35 0.46 4.11 30.97
CA ILE A 35 -0.92 3.75 31.31
C ILE A 35 -1.49 2.84 30.22
N ASP A 36 -2.43 1.98 30.61
CA ASP A 36 -3.17 1.16 29.66
C ASP A 36 -4.53 1.83 29.39
N LYS A 37 -4.49 2.85 28.51
CA LYS A 37 -5.68 3.60 28.13
C LYS A 37 -5.53 4.13 26.71
N GLU A 38 -6.58 3.95 25.91
CA GLU A 38 -6.68 4.61 24.60
C GLU A 38 -6.68 6.14 24.77
N PRO A 39 -5.85 6.88 24.04
CA PRO A 39 -5.81 8.33 24.16
C PRO A 39 -7.09 9.00 23.66
N SER A 40 -7.35 10.18 24.20
CA SER A 40 -8.49 10.99 23.75
C SER A 40 -8.32 11.42 22.30
N ARG A 41 -9.47 11.66 21.64
CA ARG A 41 -9.50 12.23 20.28
C ARG A 41 -8.65 13.51 20.16
N LYS A 42 -8.73 14.38 21.19
CA LYS A 42 -7.93 15.62 21.23
C LYS A 42 -6.42 15.33 21.17
N PHE A 43 -5.93 14.33 21.91
CA PHE A 43 -4.52 13.95 21.87
C PHE A 43 -4.11 13.45 20.49
N LYS A 44 -4.92 12.58 19.87
CA LYS A 44 -4.67 12.05 18.52
C LYS A 44 -4.57 13.20 17.52
N LEU A 45 -5.59 14.07 17.46
CA LEU A 45 -5.62 15.21 16.55
C LEU A 45 -4.43 16.16 16.72
N MET A 46 -4.12 16.55 17.97
CA MET A 46 -2.97 17.41 18.23
C MET A 46 -1.64 16.78 17.81
N SER A 47 -1.47 15.48 18.06
CA SER A 47 -0.26 14.74 17.65
C SER A 47 -0.12 14.66 16.15
N LEU A 48 -1.22 14.43 15.42
CA LEU A 48 -1.25 14.36 13.96
C LEU A 48 -1.02 15.73 13.32
N MET A 49 -1.71 16.77 13.77
CA MET A 49 -1.58 18.13 13.23
C MET A 49 -0.17 18.70 13.41
N ALA A 50 0.46 18.43 14.54
CA ALA A 50 1.83 18.84 14.83
C ALA A 50 2.90 17.86 14.31
N GLU A 51 2.49 16.75 13.73
CA GLU A 51 3.38 15.67 13.25
C GLU A 51 4.43 15.26 14.31
N HIS A 52 4.02 15.17 15.56
CA HIS A 52 4.91 14.80 16.65
C HIS A 52 5.49 13.39 16.45
N ALA A 53 6.74 13.18 16.87
CA ALA A 53 7.49 11.94 16.62
C ALA A 53 6.76 10.64 17.05
N GLN A 54 5.93 10.70 18.11
CA GLN A 54 5.20 9.53 18.62
C GLN A 54 4.18 8.96 17.64
N ILE A 55 3.68 9.70 16.64
CA ILE A 55 2.76 9.16 15.64
C ILE A 55 3.42 8.09 14.77
N LYS A 56 4.76 8.08 14.68
CA LYS A 56 5.52 7.04 13.96
C LYS A 56 5.43 5.67 14.63
N LEU A 57 4.93 5.60 15.86
CA LEU A 57 4.70 4.36 16.60
C LEU A 57 3.31 3.75 16.34
N VAL A 58 2.46 4.45 15.60
CA VAL A 58 1.16 3.94 15.16
C VAL A 58 1.34 3.37 13.76
N GLU A 59 1.20 2.07 13.62
CA GLU A 59 1.51 1.31 12.42
C GLU A 59 0.24 0.68 11.85
N TYR A 60 0.19 0.59 10.53
CA TYR A 60 -0.94 0.06 9.76
C TYR A 60 -0.43 -0.92 8.71
N ARG A 61 -1.22 -1.97 8.48
CA ARG A 61 -1.11 -2.82 7.31
C ARG A 61 -2.19 -2.42 6.31
N ILE A 62 -1.79 -2.25 5.07
CA ILE A 62 -2.65 -1.92 3.94
C ILE A 62 -2.53 -3.06 2.94
N SER A 63 -3.56 -3.88 2.84
CA SER A 63 -3.60 -5.04 1.95
C SER A 63 -4.45 -4.72 0.72
N PHE A 64 -3.79 -4.57 -0.42
CA PHE A 64 -4.45 -4.40 -1.71
C PHE A 64 -4.65 -5.73 -2.41
N THR A 65 -5.84 -5.93 -2.96
CA THR A 65 -6.13 -6.96 -3.97
C THR A 65 -6.31 -6.29 -5.32
N ASP A 66 -5.78 -6.90 -6.38
CA ASP A 66 -5.86 -6.40 -7.76
C ASP A 66 -5.24 -5.01 -7.98
N LEU A 67 -4.19 -4.66 -7.24
CA LEU A 67 -3.48 -3.40 -7.47
C LEU A 67 -2.58 -3.51 -8.71
N ARG A 68 -2.67 -2.55 -9.62
CA ARG A 68 -1.75 -2.48 -10.76
C ARG A 68 -0.30 -2.34 -10.29
N GLN A 69 0.58 -3.14 -10.87
CA GLN A 69 2.00 -3.17 -10.50
C GLN A 69 2.64 -1.78 -10.48
N TRP A 70 2.43 -0.96 -11.49
CA TRP A 70 3.01 0.38 -11.56
C TRP A 70 2.45 1.34 -10.51
N VAL A 71 1.19 1.15 -10.07
CA VAL A 71 0.61 1.93 -8.95
C VAL A 71 1.34 1.58 -7.66
N GLY A 72 1.55 0.28 -7.40
CA GLY A 72 2.34 -0.19 -6.28
C GLY A 72 3.74 0.43 -6.27
N VAL A 73 4.44 0.44 -7.41
CA VAL A 73 5.77 1.09 -7.54
C VAL A 73 5.73 2.57 -7.16
N HIS A 74 4.65 3.29 -7.50
CA HIS A 74 4.50 4.69 -7.08
C HIS A 74 4.34 4.85 -5.56
N LEU A 75 3.69 3.89 -4.90
CA LEU A 75 3.53 3.91 -3.44
C LEU A 75 4.84 3.55 -2.74
N LEU A 76 5.63 2.64 -3.30
CA LEU A 76 6.94 2.21 -2.77
C LEU A 76 8.01 3.30 -2.79
N ARG A 77 7.83 4.36 -3.56
CA ARG A 77 8.78 5.50 -3.60
C ARG A 77 8.77 6.35 -2.33
N HIS A 78 7.82 6.12 -1.42
CA HIS A 78 7.77 6.84 -0.15
C HIS A 78 8.66 6.17 0.89
N PRO A 79 9.43 6.94 1.69
CA PRO A 79 10.26 6.38 2.74
C PRO A 79 9.41 5.68 3.81
N PHE A 80 9.97 4.65 4.43
CA PHE A 80 9.34 3.87 5.50
C PHE A 80 8.08 3.09 5.09
N VAL A 81 7.94 2.75 3.82
CA VAL A 81 7.00 1.73 3.34
C VAL A 81 7.74 0.40 3.29
N ILE A 82 7.21 -0.61 3.97
CA ILE A 82 7.73 -1.98 3.90
C ILE A 82 6.75 -2.79 3.04
N PRO A 83 7.13 -3.16 1.81
CA PRO A 83 6.26 -3.89 0.92
C PRO A 83 6.37 -5.40 1.10
N MET A 84 5.25 -6.09 1.01
CA MET A 84 5.16 -7.52 0.74
C MET A 84 4.34 -7.69 -0.53
N VAL A 85 5.01 -7.91 -1.64
CA VAL A 85 4.40 -7.99 -2.96
C VAL A 85 4.27 -9.46 -3.35
N HIS A 86 3.08 -9.86 -3.79
CA HIS A 86 2.85 -11.20 -4.27
C HIS A 86 3.78 -11.52 -5.45
N SER A 87 4.42 -12.67 -5.39
CA SER A 87 5.44 -13.03 -6.39
C SER A 87 4.83 -13.14 -7.79
N GLN A 88 5.51 -12.57 -8.78
CA GLN A 88 5.19 -12.80 -10.21
C GLN A 88 5.98 -13.98 -10.81
N ARG A 89 6.59 -14.80 -9.98
CA ARG A 89 7.29 -16.01 -10.43
C ARG A 89 6.29 -17.09 -10.84
N VAL A 90 6.44 -17.59 -12.05
CA VAL A 90 5.57 -18.62 -12.66
C VAL A 90 5.57 -19.91 -11.83
N ASP A 91 6.73 -20.27 -11.25
CA ASP A 91 6.87 -21.46 -10.40
C ASP A 91 6.19 -21.36 -9.02
N ARG A 92 5.54 -20.22 -8.71
CA ARG A 92 4.87 -19.97 -7.43
C ARG A 92 3.41 -19.55 -7.56
N ARG A 93 2.94 -19.34 -8.79
CA ARG A 93 1.57 -18.85 -9.04
C ARG A 93 0.99 -19.50 -10.30
N GLU A 94 -0.03 -20.31 -10.11
CA GLU A 94 -0.75 -20.99 -11.19
C GLU A 94 -1.59 -20.00 -12.05
N ASP A 95 -2.10 -18.92 -11.44
CA ASP A 95 -2.91 -17.94 -12.14
C ASP A 95 -2.10 -17.11 -13.17
N ILE A 96 -0.81 -16.95 -12.97
CA ILE A 96 0.09 -16.30 -13.95
C ILE A 96 0.30 -17.16 -15.18
N ASP A 97 0.29 -18.48 -15.05
CA ASP A 97 0.53 -19.38 -16.19
C ASP A 97 -0.46 -19.14 -17.33
N ALA A 98 -1.75 -19.00 -17.03
CA ALA A 98 -2.77 -18.75 -18.05
C ALA A 98 -2.57 -17.39 -18.76
N LEU A 99 -2.13 -16.37 -18.02
CA LEU A 99 -1.83 -15.05 -18.57
C LEU A 99 -0.55 -15.09 -19.42
N VAL A 100 0.49 -15.73 -18.92
CA VAL A 100 1.75 -15.92 -19.63
C VAL A 100 1.51 -16.70 -20.93
N GLU A 101 0.73 -17.78 -20.91
CA GLU A 101 0.40 -18.54 -22.11
C GLU A 101 -0.33 -17.68 -23.14
N GLN A 102 -1.26 -16.81 -22.72
CA GLN A 102 -1.95 -15.90 -23.62
C GLN A 102 -0.98 -14.89 -24.27
N VAL A 103 -0.02 -14.35 -23.53
CA VAL A 103 1.04 -13.49 -24.07
C VAL A 103 1.96 -14.30 -24.98
N MET A 104 2.35 -15.49 -24.56
CA MET A 104 3.21 -16.38 -25.30
C MET A 104 2.62 -16.83 -26.64
N SER A 105 1.30 -16.91 -26.77
CA SER A 105 0.63 -17.27 -28.02
C SER A 105 0.86 -16.26 -29.15
N VAL A 106 1.21 -15.00 -28.82
CA VAL A 106 1.46 -13.93 -29.79
C VAL A 106 2.95 -13.61 -29.98
N ILE A 107 3.83 -14.22 -29.20
CA ILE A 107 5.29 -14.05 -29.34
C ILE A 107 5.82 -15.06 -30.38
N ALA A 108 6.65 -14.58 -31.28
CA ALA A 108 7.27 -15.42 -32.31
C ALA A 108 8.15 -16.53 -31.70
N ASP A 109 8.16 -17.70 -32.34
CA ASP A 109 8.84 -18.89 -31.82
C ASP A 109 10.37 -18.76 -31.80
N ASP A 110 10.94 -17.94 -32.65
CA ASP A 110 12.38 -17.63 -32.65
C ASP A 110 12.78 -16.84 -31.41
N ILE A 111 11.92 -15.92 -30.94
CA ILE A 111 12.12 -15.18 -29.70
C ILE A 111 12.04 -16.12 -28.49
N LYS A 112 11.06 -17.02 -28.46
CA LYS A 112 10.91 -18.02 -27.38
C LYS A 112 12.12 -18.95 -27.23
N LYS A 113 12.85 -19.18 -28.32
CA LYS A 113 14.03 -20.05 -28.37
C LYS A 113 15.33 -19.30 -28.16
N SER A 114 15.30 -17.96 -28.07
CA SER A 114 16.51 -17.16 -27.85
C SER A 114 17.12 -17.43 -26.48
N ASP A 115 18.45 -17.37 -26.41
CA ASP A 115 19.17 -17.44 -25.15
C ASP A 115 18.78 -16.27 -24.24
N GLY A 116 18.54 -16.55 -22.96
CA GLY A 116 18.10 -15.52 -21.99
C GLY A 116 16.61 -15.18 -22.03
N PHE A 117 15.79 -15.88 -22.85
CA PHE A 117 14.35 -15.67 -22.85
C PHE A 117 13.73 -15.91 -21.47
N ASN A 118 13.05 -14.89 -20.95
CA ASN A 118 12.31 -14.97 -19.68
C ASN A 118 10.88 -14.49 -19.88
N LYS A 119 9.93 -15.37 -19.65
CA LYS A 119 8.48 -15.08 -19.78
C LYS A 119 8.05 -13.82 -19.01
N ARG A 120 8.68 -13.51 -17.88
CA ARG A 120 8.37 -12.34 -17.05
C ARG A 120 8.64 -11.00 -17.74
N ASP A 121 9.58 -10.96 -18.68
CA ASP A 121 9.95 -9.73 -19.40
C ASP A 121 8.83 -9.24 -20.32
N TYR A 122 7.86 -10.12 -20.59
CA TYR A 122 6.70 -9.85 -21.44
C TYR A 122 5.42 -9.57 -20.67
N LEU A 123 5.45 -9.59 -19.34
CA LEU A 123 4.32 -9.17 -18.52
C LEU A 123 4.16 -7.64 -18.59
N PHE A 124 2.91 -7.21 -18.78
CA PHE A 124 2.61 -5.78 -18.87
C PHE A 124 2.73 -5.10 -17.50
N GLN A 125 3.21 -3.87 -17.47
CA GLN A 125 3.23 -3.05 -16.23
C GLN A 125 1.83 -2.80 -15.66
N GLY A 126 0.79 -2.96 -16.48
CA GLY A 126 -0.61 -2.83 -16.06
C GLY A 126 -1.18 -4.08 -15.38
N GLU A 127 -0.42 -5.16 -15.29
CA GLU A 127 -0.85 -6.36 -14.56
C GLU A 127 -1.19 -6.03 -13.11
N VAL A 128 -2.24 -6.68 -12.63
CA VAL A 128 -2.68 -6.55 -11.24
C VAL A 128 -1.95 -7.57 -10.36
N ASN A 129 -1.74 -7.18 -9.11
CA ASN A 129 -1.06 -8.00 -8.14
C ASN A 129 -1.53 -7.65 -6.72
N ASP A 130 -1.54 -8.63 -5.84
CA ASP A 130 -1.83 -8.40 -4.44
C ASP A 130 -0.57 -7.88 -3.74
N GLN A 131 -0.74 -6.84 -2.93
CA GLN A 131 0.37 -6.15 -2.32
C GLN A 131 0.00 -5.68 -0.91
N ASP A 132 0.82 -6.04 0.07
CA ASP A 132 0.71 -5.50 1.42
C ASP A 132 1.77 -4.41 1.63
N PHE A 133 1.35 -3.33 2.26
CA PHE A 133 2.24 -2.25 2.68
C PHE A 133 2.12 -2.04 4.18
N TYR A 134 3.24 -2.15 4.88
CA TYR A 134 3.36 -1.79 6.28
C TYR A 134 3.89 -0.36 6.37
N VAL A 135 3.15 0.50 7.04
CA VAL A 135 3.43 1.93 7.12
C VAL A 135 3.08 2.47 8.50
N ASN A 136 3.71 3.55 8.91
CA ASN A 136 3.28 4.29 10.10
C ASN A 136 2.42 5.50 9.77
N ALA A 137 1.78 6.11 10.78
CA ALA A 137 0.89 7.25 10.59
C ALA A 137 1.58 8.45 9.89
N GLN A 138 2.86 8.71 10.16
CA GLN A 138 3.60 9.76 9.46
C GLN A 138 3.75 9.46 7.97
N THR A 139 4.04 8.21 7.63
CA THR A 139 4.15 7.77 6.24
C THR A 139 2.82 7.89 5.51
N LEU A 140 1.70 7.53 6.17
CA LEU A 140 0.35 7.75 5.62
C LEU A 140 0.09 9.21 5.27
N ILE A 141 0.42 10.14 6.16
CA ILE A 141 0.30 11.59 5.90
C ILE A 141 1.13 11.99 4.68
N ASN A 142 2.38 11.54 4.62
CA ASN A 142 3.31 11.88 3.54
C ASN A 142 2.85 11.34 2.18
N ILE A 143 2.34 10.11 2.14
CA ILE A 143 1.77 9.52 0.92
C ILE A 143 0.50 10.27 0.52
N SER A 144 -0.41 10.55 1.45
CA SER A 144 -1.68 11.25 1.18
C SER A 144 -1.45 12.61 0.54
N ARG A 145 -0.53 13.40 1.06
CA ARG A 145 -0.16 14.72 0.49
C ARG A 145 0.30 14.63 -0.97
N LYS A 146 0.95 13.53 -1.36
CA LYS A 146 1.49 13.35 -2.72
C LYS A 146 0.53 12.62 -3.65
N ARG A 147 -0.23 11.65 -3.14
CA ARG A 147 -1.02 10.75 -3.99
C ARG A 147 -2.49 11.15 -4.12
N LEU A 148 -3.00 11.99 -3.21
CA LEU A 148 -4.32 12.63 -3.38
C LEU A 148 -4.23 13.95 -4.16
N CYS A 149 -3.04 14.44 -4.45
CA CYS A 149 -2.83 15.62 -5.29
C CYS A 149 -3.30 15.37 -6.73
N THR A 150 -3.84 16.42 -7.38
CA THR A 150 -4.28 16.36 -8.79
C THR A 150 -3.16 16.05 -9.77
N CYS A 151 -1.88 16.27 -9.37
CA CYS A 151 -0.70 15.90 -10.17
C CYS A 151 -0.40 14.39 -10.16
N ALA A 152 -1.02 13.62 -9.25
CA ALA A 152 -0.90 12.16 -9.27
C ALA A 152 -1.78 11.56 -10.39
N SER A 153 -1.36 10.41 -10.94
CA SER A 153 -2.20 9.73 -11.93
C SER A 153 -3.57 9.39 -11.34
N PRO A 154 -4.64 9.42 -12.15
CA PRO A 154 -5.99 9.12 -11.68
C PRO A 154 -6.09 7.77 -10.94
N GLU A 155 -5.40 6.75 -11.45
CA GLU A 155 -5.42 5.41 -10.86
C GLU A 155 -4.72 5.37 -9.50
N THR A 156 -3.56 6.01 -9.38
CA THR A 156 -2.84 6.09 -8.09
C THR A 156 -3.66 6.88 -7.07
N ARG A 157 -4.29 7.98 -7.51
CA ARG A 157 -5.16 8.78 -6.66
C ARG A 157 -6.39 7.98 -6.20
N HIS A 158 -7.02 7.24 -7.12
CA HIS A 158 -8.15 6.36 -6.78
C HIS A 158 -7.75 5.27 -5.78
N ALA A 159 -6.65 4.56 -6.04
CA ALA A 159 -6.14 3.54 -5.13
C ALA A 159 -5.85 4.11 -3.73
N TRP A 160 -5.31 5.33 -3.66
CA TRP A 160 -5.04 5.94 -2.36
C TRP A 160 -6.29 6.53 -1.69
N GLN A 161 -7.30 6.92 -2.47
CA GLN A 161 -8.59 7.37 -1.92
C GLN A 161 -9.30 6.24 -1.16
N ILE A 162 -9.34 5.02 -1.72
CA ILE A 162 -9.94 3.88 -1.01
C ILE A 162 -9.19 3.52 0.28
N VAL A 163 -7.86 3.73 0.33
CA VAL A 163 -7.09 3.60 1.59
C VAL A 163 -7.52 4.65 2.61
N LYS A 164 -7.65 5.91 2.18
CA LYS A 164 -8.11 7.00 3.07
C LYS A 164 -9.49 6.69 3.65
N ASP A 165 -10.41 6.21 2.81
CA ASP A 165 -11.78 5.88 3.21
C ASP A 165 -11.78 4.72 4.21
N ALA A 166 -11.00 3.66 3.98
CA ALA A 166 -10.86 2.53 4.90
C ALA A 166 -10.20 2.93 6.24
N ILE A 167 -9.21 3.83 6.22
CA ILE A 167 -8.61 4.36 7.46
C ILE A 167 -9.62 5.17 8.26
N ALA A 168 -10.51 5.91 7.60
CA ALA A 168 -11.54 6.70 8.27
C ALA A 168 -12.49 5.86 9.14
N GLU A 169 -12.67 4.59 8.78
CA GLU A 169 -13.51 3.64 9.54
C GLU A 169 -12.86 3.19 10.85
N ILE A 170 -11.53 3.05 10.86
CA ILE A 170 -10.79 2.53 12.03
C ILE A 170 -10.14 3.62 12.88
N ASP A 171 -9.69 4.69 12.27
CA ASP A 171 -9.08 5.86 12.92
C ASP A 171 -9.57 7.15 12.23
N PRO A 172 -10.77 7.65 12.56
CA PRO A 172 -11.37 8.83 11.93
C PRO A 172 -10.49 10.07 11.97
N GLU A 173 -9.63 10.18 12.99
CA GLU A 173 -8.69 11.29 13.13
C GLU A 173 -7.60 11.30 12.06
N MET A 174 -7.31 10.16 11.44
CA MET A 174 -6.32 10.04 10.35
C MET A 174 -6.86 10.49 8.99
N ALA A 175 -8.18 10.56 8.83
CA ALA A 175 -8.84 10.84 7.54
C ALA A 175 -9.10 12.35 7.28
N LEU A 176 -8.65 13.22 8.14
CA LEU A 176 -8.82 14.69 8.05
C LEU A 176 -8.00 15.32 6.91
#